data_d3be6b262ee1ab678af276fd0fb2193c
#
_entry.id   d3be6b262ee1ab678af276fd0fb2193c
#
_cell.length_a   1.000
_cell.length_b   1.000
_cell.length_c   1.000
_cell.angle_alpha   90.00
_cell.angle_beta   90.00
_cell.angle_gamma   90.00
#
_symmetry.space_group_name_H-M   'P 1'
#
loop_
_entity.id
_entity.type
_entity.pdbx_description
1 polymer ?
#
loop_
_entity_poly.entity_id
_entity_poly.type
_entity_poly.pdbx_seq_one_letter_code
_entity_poly.pdbx_strand_id
1 'polypeptide(L)'
;GSGSSGYQFSYYGFLRPDILIGCLFPQVPMVYILIGYMLALYLASVLLCYMWLQSEDISPFFSFIGSVLFLTAGCLFHMHRQIMFVNYLPFLILAFLCVKKRKFRFLPLCMLLICLHSFYFAIAAFAAIGWYWLRTEKETFWKDSFFKKYIPSAVLSVCMAAALLLPTGLVLMEHRRSGGGFSLLKILELFGPNISMNGILFN
;
A
#
# COMPACT_ATOMS: atom_id res chain seq x y z
N GLY A 1 -11.71 -22.44 -25.44
CA GLY A 1 -11.03 -22.07 -24.22
C GLY A 1 -10.26 -20.78 -24.45
N SER A 2 -10.78 -19.67 -23.97
CA SER A 2 -10.09 -18.38 -23.95
C SER A 2 -8.88 -18.54 -23.03
N GLY A 3 -7.67 -18.62 -23.60
CA GLY A 3 -6.42 -18.66 -22.87
C GLY A 3 -6.15 -17.32 -22.17
N SER A 4 -6.85 -17.05 -21.07
CA SER A 4 -6.47 -16.01 -20.18
C SER A 4 -5.16 -16.40 -19.51
N SER A 5 -4.08 -15.68 -19.79
CA SER A 5 -2.80 -15.94 -19.14
C SER A 5 -2.98 -15.80 -17.63
N GLY A 6 -2.43 -16.74 -16.84
CA GLY A 6 -2.51 -16.68 -15.37
C GLY A 6 -2.00 -15.38 -14.76
N TYR A 7 -1.26 -14.57 -15.51
CA TYR A 7 -0.83 -13.22 -15.18
C TYR A 7 -1.97 -12.18 -15.05
N GLN A 8 -3.16 -12.46 -15.59
CA GLN A 8 -4.33 -11.59 -15.35
C GLN A 8 -4.71 -11.57 -13.86
N PHE A 9 -4.36 -12.61 -13.11
CA PHE A 9 -4.57 -12.68 -11.67
C PHE A 9 -3.39 -12.17 -10.84
N SER A 10 -2.25 -11.82 -11.45
CA SER A 10 -1.10 -11.22 -10.75
C SER A 10 -1.46 -9.88 -10.09
N TYR A 11 -2.45 -9.17 -10.64
CA TYR A 11 -3.07 -7.99 -10.05
C TYR A 11 -3.56 -8.23 -8.61
N TYR A 12 -4.04 -9.45 -8.33
CA TYR A 12 -4.55 -9.83 -7.00
C TYR A 12 -3.46 -10.34 -6.04
N GLY A 13 -2.18 -10.20 -6.40
CA GLY A 13 -1.08 -10.42 -5.49
C GLY A 13 -0.44 -11.81 -5.57
N PHE A 14 -0.06 -12.25 -6.75
CA PHE A 14 0.60 -13.55 -6.99
C PHE A 14 1.84 -13.81 -6.10
N LEU A 15 2.59 -12.77 -5.76
CA LEU A 15 3.77 -12.85 -4.88
C LEU A 15 3.49 -12.34 -3.46
N ARG A 16 2.25 -12.31 -3.02
CA ARG A 16 1.91 -11.93 -1.66
C ARG A 16 2.54 -12.90 -0.65
N PRO A 17 3.07 -12.40 0.47
CA PRO A 17 3.69 -13.23 1.49
C PRO A 17 2.79 -14.33 2.06
N ASP A 18 1.49 -14.08 2.20
CA ASP A 18 0.51 -15.06 2.66
C ASP A 18 0.36 -16.25 1.68
N ILE A 19 0.40 -15.99 0.37
CA ILE A 19 0.37 -17.05 -0.65
C ILE A 19 1.66 -17.85 -0.61
N LEU A 20 2.81 -17.16 -0.48
CA LEU A 20 4.10 -17.84 -0.38
C LEU A 20 4.17 -18.72 0.87
N ILE A 21 3.64 -18.27 2.01
CA ILE A 21 3.51 -19.08 3.23
C ILE A 21 2.62 -20.30 2.97
N GLY A 22 1.50 -20.13 2.26
CA GLY A 22 0.63 -21.23 1.88
C GLY A 22 1.33 -22.30 1.03
N CYS A 23 2.21 -21.89 0.13
CA CYS A 23 3.01 -22.82 -0.66
C CYS A 23 4.03 -23.60 0.20
N LEU A 24 4.52 -23.03 1.30
CA LEU A 24 5.44 -23.70 2.22
C LEU A 24 4.72 -24.72 3.13
N PHE A 25 3.43 -24.55 3.38
CA PHE A 25 2.63 -25.42 4.24
C PHE A 25 1.43 -26.02 3.51
N PRO A 26 1.63 -26.90 2.51
CA PRO A 26 0.55 -27.43 1.68
C PRO A 26 -0.46 -28.30 2.47
N GLN A 27 -0.10 -28.76 3.67
CA GLN A 27 -0.98 -29.55 4.53
C GLN A 27 -2.06 -28.69 5.23
N VAL A 28 -1.85 -27.36 5.31
CA VAL A 28 -2.80 -26.45 5.97
C VAL A 28 -3.72 -25.86 4.91
N PRO A 29 -5.04 -25.93 5.07
CA PRO A 29 -5.95 -25.26 4.15
C PRO A 29 -5.66 -23.77 4.03
N MET A 30 -5.51 -23.28 2.80
CA MET A 30 -5.11 -21.90 2.48
C MET A 30 -5.95 -20.84 3.20
N VAL A 31 -7.24 -21.14 3.44
CA VAL A 31 -8.17 -20.24 4.15
C VAL A 31 -7.67 -19.90 5.56
N TYR A 32 -7.17 -20.89 6.30
CA TYR A 32 -6.64 -20.66 7.66
C TYR A 32 -5.37 -19.81 7.65
N ILE A 33 -4.51 -20.02 6.66
CA ILE A 33 -3.29 -19.23 6.49
C ILE A 33 -3.65 -17.77 6.16
N LEU A 34 -4.59 -17.54 5.25
CA LEU A 34 -5.05 -16.20 4.88
C LEU A 34 -5.66 -15.46 6.07
N ILE A 35 -6.55 -16.13 6.82
CA ILE A 35 -7.21 -15.53 7.99
C ILE A 35 -6.19 -15.26 9.09
N GLY A 36 -5.33 -16.23 9.41
CA GLY A 36 -4.29 -16.07 10.44
C GLY A 36 -3.31 -14.94 10.11
N TYR A 37 -2.86 -14.87 8.85
CA TYR A 37 -1.99 -13.83 8.36
C TYR A 37 -2.66 -12.44 8.44
N MET A 38 -3.91 -12.33 7.98
CA MET A 38 -4.70 -11.10 8.06
C MET A 38 -4.85 -10.62 9.50
N LEU A 39 -5.21 -11.51 10.43
CA LEU A 39 -5.35 -11.16 11.85
C LEU A 39 -4.01 -10.73 12.47
N ALA A 40 -2.93 -11.41 12.12
CA ALA A 40 -1.59 -11.05 12.61
C ALA A 40 -1.18 -9.65 12.12
N LEU A 41 -1.41 -9.33 10.84
CA LEU A 41 -1.13 -7.99 10.31
C LEU A 41 -2.04 -6.92 10.90
N TYR A 42 -3.29 -7.26 11.17
CA TYR A 42 -4.23 -6.36 11.82
C TYR A 42 -3.76 -5.97 13.23
N LEU A 43 -3.43 -6.96 14.05
CA LEU A 43 -2.89 -6.72 15.39
C LEU A 43 -1.55 -5.97 15.32
N ALA A 44 -0.66 -6.34 14.40
CA ALA A 44 0.58 -5.63 14.19
C ALA A 44 0.35 -4.15 13.81
N SER A 45 -0.66 -3.86 12.97
CA SER A 45 -1.00 -2.47 12.60
C SER A 45 -1.37 -1.63 13.80
N VAL A 46 -2.18 -2.18 14.71
CA VAL A 46 -2.64 -1.47 15.92
C VAL A 46 -1.47 -1.20 16.87
N LEU A 47 -0.63 -2.23 17.11
CA LEU A 47 0.56 -2.10 17.95
C LEU A 47 1.56 -1.09 17.37
N LEU A 48 1.81 -1.17 16.07
CA LEU A 48 2.70 -0.23 15.39
C LEU A 48 2.13 1.20 15.40
N CYS A 49 0.81 1.36 15.27
CA CYS A 49 0.14 2.65 15.39
C CYS A 49 0.37 3.26 16.77
N TYR A 50 0.19 2.47 17.82
CA TYR A 50 0.48 2.90 19.20
C TYR A 50 1.94 3.35 19.36
N MET A 51 2.89 2.53 18.89
CA MET A 51 4.32 2.85 18.95
C MET A 51 4.69 4.09 18.15
N TRP A 52 4.03 4.29 17.01
CA TRP A 52 4.27 5.46 16.17
C TRP A 52 3.73 6.73 16.85
N LEU A 53 2.51 6.70 17.40
CA LEU A 53 1.95 7.83 18.13
C LEU A 53 2.80 8.20 19.34
N GLN A 54 3.31 7.22 20.09
CA GLN A 54 4.27 7.49 21.17
C GLN A 54 5.57 8.12 20.67
N SER A 55 6.04 7.73 19.48
CA SER A 55 7.25 8.32 18.91
C SER A 55 7.05 9.77 18.42
N GLU A 56 5.82 10.24 18.30
CA GLU A 56 5.46 11.62 18.02
C GLU A 56 5.26 12.45 19.31
N ASP A 57 5.78 11.98 20.45
CA ASP A 57 5.68 12.63 21.76
C ASP A 57 4.24 12.81 22.29
N ILE A 58 3.31 11.97 21.78
CA ILE A 58 1.93 11.89 22.27
C ILE A 58 1.90 11.07 23.55
N SER A 59 1.17 11.51 24.57
CA SER A 59 1.09 10.79 25.85
C SER A 59 0.55 9.37 25.66
N PRO A 60 0.94 8.40 26.53
CA PRO A 60 0.53 7.00 26.42
C PRO A 60 -0.98 6.81 26.36
N PHE A 61 -1.73 7.61 27.12
CA PHE A 61 -3.19 7.57 27.14
C PHE A 61 -3.81 7.94 25.78
N PHE A 62 -3.39 9.07 25.20
CA PHE A 62 -3.90 9.47 23.87
C PHE A 62 -3.40 8.58 22.75
N SER A 63 -2.19 8.02 22.88
CA SER A 63 -1.68 7.02 21.93
C SER A 63 -2.52 5.75 21.97
N PHE A 64 -2.98 5.33 23.15
CA PHE A 64 -3.89 4.19 23.29
C PHE A 64 -5.24 4.49 22.66
N ILE A 65 -5.84 5.65 22.95
CA ILE A 65 -7.12 6.07 22.33
C ILE A 65 -6.98 6.12 20.80
N GLY A 66 -5.90 6.71 20.28
CA GLY A 66 -5.64 6.80 18.85
C GLY A 66 -5.52 5.41 18.19
N SER A 67 -4.88 4.44 18.86
CA SER A 67 -4.78 3.07 18.34
C SER A 67 -6.12 2.34 18.39
N VAL A 68 -6.96 2.58 19.39
CA VAL A 68 -8.32 2.03 19.45
C VAL A 68 -9.20 2.65 18.36
N LEU A 69 -9.11 3.95 18.12
CA LEU A 69 -9.80 4.59 16.99
C LEU A 69 -9.32 4.04 15.65
N PHE A 70 -8.02 3.80 15.49
CA PHE A 70 -7.48 3.16 14.31
C PHE A 70 -8.02 1.72 14.15
N LEU A 71 -8.13 0.97 15.24
CA LEU A 71 -8.73 -0.37 15.27
C LEU A 71 -10.16 -0.37 14.71
N THR A 72 -10.95 0.66 15.04
CA THR A 72 -12.34 0.79 14.63
C THR A 72 -12.53 1.52 13.30
N ALA A 73 -11.43 1.90 12.64
CA ALA A 73 -11.50 2.59 11.36
C ALA A 73 -12.23 1.74 10.31
N GLY A 74 -13.13 2.38 9.56
CA GLY A 74 -13.98 1.69 8.59
C GLY A 74 -13.22 0.90 7.52
N CYS A 75 -12.01 1.35 7.14
CA CYS A 75 -11.16 0.62 6.20
C CYS A 75 -10.71 -0.75 6.76
N LEU A 76 -10.49 -0.84 8.07
CA LEU A 76 -10.11 -2.08 8.74
C LEU A 76 -11.32 -3.02 8.91
N PHE A 77 -12.52 -2.46 9.12
CA PHE A 77 -13.75 -3.25 9.19
C PHE A 77 -14.08 -3.99 7.89
N HIS A 78 -13.72 -3.41 6.75
CA HIS A 78 -13.94 -4.01 5.44
C HIS A 78 -12.81 -4.95 4.98
N MET A 79 -11.82 -5.25 5.82
CA MET A 79 -10.68 -6.09 5.45
C MET A 79 -11.09 -7.51 5.02
N HIS A 80 -12.19 -8.06 5.53
CA HIS A 80 -12.71 -9.37 5.14
C HIS A 80 -13.20 -9.44 3.69
N ARG A 81 -13.58 -8.30 3.09
CA ARG A 81 -13.98 -8.20 1.69
C ARG A 81 -12.83 -7.87 0.76
N GLN A 82 -11.87 -7.10 1.25
CA GLN A 82 -10.80 -6.53 0.44
C GLN A 82 -9.47 -6.57 1.20
N ILE A 83 -9.01 -7.76 1.51
CA ILE A 83 -7.77 -8.02 2.29
C ILE A 83 -6.57 -7.25 1.71
N MET A 84 -6.47 -7.13 0.39
CA MET A 84 -5.37 -6.43 -0.27
C MET A 84 -5.33 -4.93 0.01
N PHE A 85 -6.43 -4.31 0.45
CA PHE A 85 -6.47 -2.88 0.74
C PHE A 85 -6.01 -2.52 2.15
N VAL A 86 -5.81 -3.51 3.01
CA VAL A 86 -5.50 -3.28 4.43
C VAL A 86 -4.15 -3.86 4.83
N ASN A 87 -3.76 -4.99 4.23
CA ASN A 87 -2.55 -5.72 4.62
C ASN A 87 -1.24 -4.95 4.41
N TYR A 88 -1.22 -3.85 3.66
CA TYR A 88 -0.04 -2.99 3.52
C TYR A 88 0.15 -2.00 4.68
N LEU A 89 -0.91 -1.71 5.46
CA LEU A 89 -0.90 -0.69 6.52
C LEU A 89 0.18 -0.88 7.59
N PRO A 90 0.42 -2.09 8.13
CA PRO A 90 1.48 -2.27 9.13
C PRO A 90 2.85 -1.90 8.58
N PHE A 91 3.12 -2.18 7.31
CA PHE A 91 4.38 -1.84 6.67
C PHE A 91 4.50 -0.34 6.39
N LEU A 92 3.39 0.35 6.12
CA LEU A 92 3.35 1.80 6.01
C LEU A 92 3.68 2.47 7.35
N ILE A 93 3.05 2.02 8.44
CA ILE A 93 3.32 2.57 9.78
C ILE A 93 4.75 2.23 10.22
N LEU A 94 5.24 1.04 9.91
CA LEU A 94 6.62 0.65 10.16
C LEU A 94 7.60 1.54 9.39
N ALA A 95 7.27 1.91 8.14
CA ALA A 95 8.08 2.86 7.36
C ALA A 95 8.12 4.24 8.04
N PHE A 96 7.01 4.74 8.57
CA PHE A 96 7.00 5.98 9.36
C PHE A 96 7.90 5.88 10.59
N LEU A 97 7.85 4.76 11.32
CA LEU A 97 8.74 4.51 12.46
C LEU A 97 10.21 4.44 12.03
N CYS A 98 10.51 3.85 10.87
CA CYS A 98 11.87 3.81 10.34
C CYS A 98 12.40 5.21 10.00
N VAL A 99 11.55 6.08 9.45
CA VAL A 99 11.90 7.47 9.18
C VAL A 99 12.12 8.21 10.50
N LYS A 100 11.19 8.14 11.45
CA LYS A 100 11.28 8.82 12.76
C LYS A 100 12.53 8.39 13.54
N LYS A 101 12.82 7.08 13.59
CA LYS A 101 13.98 6.51 14.28
C LYS A 101 15.26 6.55 13.45
N ARG A 102 15.27 7.17 12.28
CA ARG A 102 16.39 7.25 11.32
C ARG A 102 16.99 5.91 10.91
N LYS A 103 16.18 4.84 10.94
CA LYS A 103 16.58 3.48 10.54
C LYS A 103 16.35 3.26 9.04
N PHE A 104 16.97 4.07 8.21
CA PHE A 104 16.74 4.09 6.76
C PHE A 104 17.11 2.78 6.04
N ARG A 105 17.95 1.93 6.65
CA ARG A 105 18.31 0.62 6.07
C ARG A 105 17.12 -0.31 5.88
N PHE A 106 16.09 -0.20 6.73
CA PHE A 106 14.88 -1.02 6.66
C PHE A 106 13.78 -0.42 5.78
N LEU A 107 13.95 0.83 5.35
CA LEU A 107 12.95 1.53 4.56
C LEU A 107 12.66 0.84 3.21
N PRO A 108 13.66 0.40 2.42
CA PRO A 108 13.42 -0.31 1.17
C PRO A 108 12.63 -1.60 1.37
N LEU A 109 12.87 -2.32 2.47
CA LEU A 109 12.14 -3.54 2.81
C LEU A 109 10.69 -3.26 3.12
N CYS A 110 10.39 -2.21 3.91
CA CYS A 110 9.01 -1.79 4.19
C CYS A 110 8.30 -1.40 2.89
N MET A 111 8.94 -0.62 2.03
CA MET A 111 8.39 -0.19 0.75
C MET A 111 8.18 -1.37 -0.21
N LEU A 112 9.08 -2.36 -0.23
CA LEU A 112 8.92 -3.60 -0.97
C LEU A 112 7.68 -4.37 -0.50
N LEU A 113 7.53 -4.55 0.82
CA LEU A 113 6.37 -5.25 1.38
C LEU A 113 5.06 -4.54 1.06
N ILE A 114 5.05 -3.21 1.04
CA ILE A 114 3.89 -2.44 0.55
C ILE A 114 3.57 -2.79 -0.90
N CYS A 115 4.57 -2.82 -1.80
CA CYS A 115 4.38 -3.19 -3.20
C CYS A 115 3.84 -4.61 -3.37
N LEU A 116 4.35 -5.57 -2.57
CA LEU A 116 3.92 -6.97 -2.65
C LEU A 116 2.49 -7.18 -2.15
N HIS A 117 2.04 -6.39 -1.15
CA HIS A 117 0.68 -6.51 -0.63
C HIS A 117 -0.35 -5.74 -1.44
N SER A 118 0.00 -4.56 -1.91
CA SER A 118 -0.90 -3.73 -2.68
C SER A 118 -0.15 -2.78 -3.61
N PHE A 119 0.07 -3.24 -4.81
CA PHE A 119 0.70 -2.42 -5.85
C PHE A 119 -0.12 -1.14 -6.14
N TYR A 120 -1.45 -1.23 -6.05
CA TYR A 120 -2.36 -0.10 -6.30
C TYR A 120 -2.16 1.04 -5.30
N PHE A 121 -2.06 0.70 -4.01
CA PHE A 121 -1.84 1.70 -2.95
C PHE A 121 -0.36 2.04 -2.72
N ALA A 122 0.57 1.34 -3.36
CA ALA A 122 2.00 1.58 -3.20
C ALA A 122 2.39 3.03 -3.56
N ILE A 123 1.81 3.59 -4.62
CA ILE A 123 2.09 4.96 -5.05
C ILE A 123 1.68 5.96 -3.97
N ALA A 124 0.44 5.82 -3.46
CA ALA A 124 -0.06 6.68 -2.39
C ALA A 124 0.74 6.52 -1.08
N ALA A 125 1.11 5.27 -0.75
CA ALA A 125 1.94 4.97 0.42
C ALA A 125 3.33 5.60 0.30
N PHE A 126 3.97 5.52 -0.87
CA PHE A 126 5.25 6.17 -1.12
C PHE A 126 5.14 7.70 -1.00
N ALA A 127 4.11 8.30 -1.59
CA ALA A 127 3.88 9.73 -1.42
C ALA A 127 3.70 10.12 0.06
N ALA A 128 2.96 9.32 0.83
CA ALA A 128 2.76 9.54 2.27
C ALA A 128 4.07 9.41 3.06
N ILE A 129 4.91 8.41 2.76
CA ILE A 129 6.22 8.24 3.41
C ILE A 129 7.14 9.41 3.06
N GLY A 130 7.17 9.84 1.80
CA GLY A 130 7.96 10.98 1.35
C GLY A 130 7.53 12.28 2.03
N TRP A 131 6.22 12.53 2.11
CA TRP A 131 5.66 13.67 2.82
C TRP A 131 6.01 13.65 4.31
N TYR A 132 5.85 12.49 4.96
CA TYR A 132 6.20 12.32 6.36
C TYR A 132 7.70 12.54 6.61
N TRP A 133 8.56 12.07 5.69
CA TRP A 133 10.00 12.34 5.73
C TRP A 133 10.30 13.83 5.72
N LEU A 134 9.77 14.56 4.75
CA LEU A 134 10.01 15.99 4.60
C LEU A 134 9.55 16.77 5.85
N ARG A 135 8.43 16.37 6.44
CA ARG A 135 7.91 16.97 7.67
C ARG A 135 8.79 16.68 8.89
N THR A 136 9.22 15.44 9.04
CA THR A 136 9.97 14.96 10.24
C THR A 136 11.39 15.49 10.25
N GLU A 137 12.07 15.45 9.12
CA GLU A 137 13.47 15.90 9.00
C GLU A 137 13.58 17.42 8.78
N LYS A 138 12.47 18.15 8.69
CA LYS A 138 12.44 19.56 8.29
C LYS A 138 13.25 19.85 7.03
N GLU A 139 13.30 18.87 6.18
CA GLU A 139 14.03 18.95 4.92
C GLU A 139 13.13 19.49 3.80
N THR A 140 13.73 20.16 2.84
CA THR A 140 13.04 20.50 1.61
C THR A 140 13.22 19.37 0.60
N PHE A 141 12.31 19.25 -0.34
CA PHE A 141 12.37 18.25 -1.42
C PHE A 141 13.73 18.25 -2.15
N TRP A 142 14.37 19.38 -2.23
CA TRP A 142 15.67 19.59 -2.92
C TRP A 142 16.88 19.31 -2.07
N LYS A 143 16.73 18.88 -0.80
CA LYS A 143 17.89 18.56 0.03
C LYS A 143 18.52 17.22 -0.35
N ASP A 144 19.83 17.22 -0.33
CA ASP A 144 20.69 16.06 -0.64
C ASP A 144 20.30 14.78 0.11
N SER A 145 19.86 14.90 1.34
CA SER A 145 19.51 13.77 2.19
C SER A 145 18.25 13.05 1.70
N PHE A 146 17.23 13.78 1.24
CA PHE A 146 16.03 13.19 0.64
C PHE A 146 16.40 12.41 -0.63
N PHE A 147 17.15 13.02 -1.54
CA PHE A 147 17.56 12.36 -2.79
C PHE A 147 18.49 11.17 -2.54
N LYS A 148 19.42 11.29 -1.59
CA LYS A 148 20.43 10.23 -1.33
C LYS A 148 19.88 9.03 -0.55
N LYS A 149 18.81 9.17 0.20
CA LYS A 149 18.28 8.10 1.05
C LYS A 149 16.88 7.65 0.63
N TYR A 150 15.92 8.57 0.49
CA TYR A 150 14.55 8.23 0.17
C TYR A 150 14.40 7.72 -1.27
N ILE A 151 14.89 8.48 -2.24
CA ILE A 151 14.74 8.10 -3.66
C ILE A 151 15.40 6.75 -3.97
N PRO A 152 16.66 6.49 -3.56
CA PRO A 152 17.26 5.18 -3.76
C PRO A 152 16.48 4.05 -3.07
N SER A 153 15.92 4.29 -1.88
CA SER A 153 15.09 3.31 -1.19
C SER A 153 13.83 2.98 -1.99
N ALA A 154 13.15 3.99 -2.53
CA ALA A 154 11.97 3.82 -3.36
C ALA A 154 12.30 3.09 -4.67
N VAL A 155 13.35 3.51 -5.36
CA VAL A 155 13.80 2.85 -6.60
C VAL A 155 14.19 1.40 -6.33
N LEU A 156 14.97 1.13 -5.29
CA LEU A 156 15.39 -0.23 -4.93
C LEU A 156 14.18 -1.12 -4.66
N SER A 157 13.17 -0.64 -3.89
CA SER A 157 11.97 -1.41 -3.60
C SER A 157 11.15 -1.72 -4.85
N VAL A 158 11.03 -0.76 -5.79
CA VAL A 158 10.35 -0.96 -7.07
C VAL A 158 11.12 -1.96 -7.95
N CYS A 159 12.45 -1.86 -8.01
CA CYS A 159 13.29 -2.81 -8.74
C CYS A 159 13.17 -4.23 -8.17
N MET A 160 13.16 -4.38 -6.85
CA MET A 160 12.94 -5.69 -6.21
C MET A 160 11.53 -6.24 -6.46
N ALA A 161 10.54 -5.36 -6.53
CA ALA A 161 9.16 -5.74 -6.87
C ALA A 161 8.94 -5.90 -8.38
N ALA A 162 9.94 -5.65 -9.23
CA ALA A 162 9.79 -5.64 -10.69
C ALA A 162 9.30 -6.99 -11.24
N ALA A 163 9.67 -8.10 -10.63
CA ALA A 163 9.18 -9.44 -10.99
C ALA A 163 7.63 -9.53 -10.92
N LEU A 164 6.99 -8.76 -10.05
CA LEU A 164 5.53 -8.64 -9.95
C LEU A 164 4.99 -7.48 -10.81
N LEU A 165 5.64 -6.33 -10.74
CA LEU A 165 5.14 -5.09 -11.34
C LEU A 165 5.24 -5.09 -12.86
N LEU A 166 6.29 -5.67 -13.45
CA LEU A 166 6.48 -5.71 -14.91
C LEU A 166 5.39 -6.53 -15.61
N PRO A 167 5.12 -7.80 -15.23
CA PRO A 167 4.05 -8.57 -15.87
C PRO A 167 2.68 -7.92 -15.68
N THR A 168 2.42 -7.37 -14.47
CA THR A 168 1.16 -6.69 -14.17
C THR A 168 0.99 -5.43 -15.03
N GLY A 169 2.05 -4.64 -15.17
CA GLY A 169 2.07 -3.44 -16.01
C GLY A 169 1.83 -3.76 -17.49
N LEU A 170 2.49 -4.80 -18.02
CA LEU A 170 2.32 -5.23 -19.40
C LEU A 170 0.88 -5.68 -19.70
N VAL A 171 0.28 -6.49 -18.81
CA VAL A 171 -1.11 -6.93 -18.93
C VAL A 171 -2.08 -5.74 -18.90
N LEU A 172 -1.86 -4.77 -18.02
CA LEU A 172 -2.68 -3.55 -17.97
C LEU A 172 -2.55 -2.70 -19.23
N MET A 173 -1.35 -2.63 -19.81
CA MET A 173 -1.12 -1.91 -21.07
C MET A 173 -1.79 -2.62 -22.26
N GLU A 174 -1.78 -3.94 -22.28
CA GLU A 174 -2.41 -4.75 -23.33
C GLU A 174 -3.93 -4.61 -23.29
N HIS A 175 -4.56 -4.70 -22.12
CA HIS A 175 -5.99 -4.46 -21.96
C HIS A 175 -6.42 -3.03 -22.34
N ARG A 176 -5.56 -2.04 -22.15
CA ARG A 176 -5.83 -0.67 -22.59
C ARG A 176 -5.80 -0.51 -24.11
N ARG A 177 -4.98 -1.26 -24.81
CA ARG A 177 -4.93 -1.21 -26.29
C ARG A 177 -6.20 -1.76 -26.92
N SER A 178 -6.91 -2.66 -26.26
CA SER A 178 -8.19 -3.18 -26.74
C SER A 178 -9.41 -2.30 -26.42
N GLY A 179 -9.28 -1.32 -25.52
CA GLY A 179 -10.37 -0.51 -24.96
C GLY A 179 -10.30 1.01 -25.18
N GLY A 180 -9.58 1.50 -26.21
CA GLY A 180 -9.53 2.94 -26.53
C GLY A 180 -8.42 3.69 -25.78
N GLY A 181 -7.75 4.57 -26.51
CA GLY A 181 -6.52 5.25 -26.08
C GLY A 181 -6.60 6.00 -24.76
N PHE A 182 -5.46 6.01 -24.08
CA PHE A 182 -5.23 6.77 -22.87
C PHE A 182 -5.27 8.28 -23.19
N SER A 183 -6.35 8.95 -22.83
CA SER A 183 -6.41 10.40 -22.84
C SER A 183 -6.19 10.93 -21.43
N LEU A 184 -5.19 11.81 -21.26
CA LEU A 184 -4.99 12.58 -20.03
C LEU A 184 -6.27 13.31 -19.59
N LEU A 185 -7.13 13.68 -20.56
CA LEU A 185 -8.47 14.22 -20.31
C LEU A 185 -9.36 13.29 -19.49
N LYS A 186 -9.29 11.96 -19.70
CA LYS A 186 -10.07 11.01 -18.90
C LYS A 186 -9.59 10.90 -17.44
N ILE A 187 -8.32 11.17 -17.18
CA ILE A 187 -7.83 11.25 -15.78
C ILE A 187 -8.33 12.53 -15.13
N LEU A 188 -8.32 13.65 -15.85
CA LEU A 188 -8.87 14.91 -15.36
C LEU A 188 -10.38 14.82 -15.13
N GLU A 189 -11.12 14.08 -15.97
CA GLU A 189 -12.55 13.80 -15.77
C GLU A 189 -12.80 12.93 -14.52
N LEU A 190 -11.87 12.05 -14.14
CA LEU A 190 -11.98 11.23 -12.92
C LEU A 190 -11.79 12.04 -11.62
N PHE A 191 -11.05 13.15 -11.71
CA PHE A 191 -10.80 14.09 -10.61
C PHE A 191 -11.61 15.38 -10.72
N GLY A 192 -12.28 15.61 -11.86
CA GLY A 192 -13.20 16.71 -12.03
C GLY A 192 -14.51 16.45 -11.27
N PRO A 193 -15.17 17.51 -10.76
CA PRO A 193 -16.48 17.34 -10.14
C PRO A 193 -17.43 16.78 -11.21
N ASN A 194 -17.95 15.59 -10.97
CA ASN A 194 -18.97 14.95 -11.79
C ASN A 194 -20.30 15.71 -11.60
N ILE A 195 -20.33 16.97 -11.98
CA ILE A 195 -21.53 17.77 -12.09
C ILE A 195 -22.09 17.55 -13.49
N SER A 196 -22.70 16.39 -13.68
CA SER A 196 -23.61 16.19 -14.78
C SER A 196 -24.85 17.07 -14.53
N MET A 197 -24.81 18.28 -15.07
CA MET A 197 -25.95 19.22 -15.03
C MET A 197 -27.19 18.74 -15.79
N ASN A 198 -27.14 17.56 -16.42
CA ASN A 198 -28.24 17.01 -17.19
C ASN A 198 -29.31 16.23 -16.36
N GLY A 199 -29.11 16.10 -15.04
CA GLY A 199 -30.07 15.41 -14.16
C GLY A 199 -31.03 16.31 -13.39
N ILE A 200 -30.89 17.63 -13.49
CA ILE A 200 -31.69 18.57 -12.66
C ILE A 200 -32.79 19.30 -13.46
N LEU A 201 -32.82 19.13 -14.77
CA LEU A 201 -33.80 19.88 -15.60
C LEU A 201 -34.95 19.07 -16.20
N PHE A 202 -35.06 17.77 -15.91
CA PHE A 202 -36.22 16.96 -16.34
C PHE A 202 -36.63 15.95 -15.24
N ASN A 203 -37.24 16.47 -14.19
CA ASN A 203 -38.31 15.81 -13.42
C ASN A 203 -39.14 16.87 -12.71
#